data_8ef314aa7f46c87dbcf7b7ba93cbc222
#
_entry.id   8ef314aa7f46c87dbcf7b7ba93cbc222
#
_cell.length_a   1.000
_cell.length_b   1.000
_cell.length_c   1.000
_cell.angle_alpha   90.00
_cell.angle_beta   90.00
_cell.angle_gamma   90.00
#
_symmetry.space_group_name_H-M   'P 1'
#
loop_
_entity.id
_entity.type
_entity.pdbx_description
1 polymer ?
#
loop_
_entity_poly.entity_id
_entity_poly.type
_entity_poly.pdbx_seq_one_letter_code
_entity_poly.pdbx_strand_id
1 'polypeptide(L)'
;MSAIKDDPGLVERLRQPESCRAAFADVMRTYGPPLYHQIRRIVQTHEDADDLLQNTFVKAWQNLEYFRGDAKLSTWLHKMAINESLSYLARERRRASLSLDDQESALINTIESDTEIDGDRAALLLRQAVASLPEKQRLVFNMKYYDEMKYDEMSEILGTSVGALKASYHLAVKKIEKFVEEHE
;
A
#
# COMPACT_ATOMS: atom_id res chain seq x y z
N MET A 1 -12.17 8.01 -1.20
CA MET A 1 -11.96 7.77 0.25
C MET A 1 -11.21 8.95 0.80
N SER A 2 -11.70 9.56 1.90
CA SER A 2 -11.08 10.78 2.45
C SER A 2 -9.72 10.48 3.06
N ALA A 3 -8.71 11.28 2.75
CA ALA A 3 -7.39 11.19 3.38
C ALA A 3 -7.55 11.23 4.91
N ILE A 4 -6.90 10.31 5.61
CA ILE A 4 -6.96 10.24 7.07
C ILE A 4 -6.31 11.51 7.61
N LYS A 5 -7.10 12.34 8.30
CA LYS A 5 -6.56 13.49 9.01
C LYS A 5 -5.83 12.98 10.26
N ASP A 6 -4.53 13.27 10.35
CA ASP A 6 -3.80 13.01 11.58
C ASP A 6 -4.44 13.82 12.73
N ASP A 7 -4.72 13.13 13.82
CA ASP A 7 -5.20 13.75 15.06
C ASP A 7 -3.98 14.16 15.92
N PRO A 8 -3.72 15.46 16.11
CA PRO A 8 -2.62 15.91 16.98
C PRO A 8 -2.75 15.40 18.42
N GLY A 9 -3.97 15.23 18.90
CA GLY A 9 -4.24 14.67 20.24
C GLY A 9 -3.83 13.21 20.35
N LEU A 10 -3.92 12.45 19.27
CA LEU A 10 -3.48 11.05 19.24
C LEU A 10 -1.95 10.94 19.37
N VAL A 11 -1.21 11.79 18.67
CA VAL A 11 0.26 11.82 18.74
C VAL A 11 0.73 12.20 20.13
N GLU A 12 0.09 13.17 20.78
CA GLU A 12 0.42 13.57 22.16
C GLU A 12 0.17 12.41 23.15
N ARG A 13 -0.95 11.73 23.01
CA ARG A 13 -1.28 10.55 23.85
C ARG A 13 -0.30 9.39 23.66
N LEU A 14 0.25 9.21 22.45
CA LEU A 14 1.28 8.20 22.17
C LEU A 14 2.59 8.46 22.91
N ARG A 15 2.89 9.71 23.23
CA ARG A 15 4.12 10.11 23.97
C ARG A 15 4.01 9.94 25.48
N GLN A 16 2.80 9.80 26.01
CA GLN A 16 2.58 9.68 27.45
C GLN A 16 2.51 8.20 27.85
N PRO A 17 3.38 7.72 28.77
CA PRO A 17 3.41 6.31 29.16
C PRO A 17 2.06 5.75 29.61
N GLU A 18 1.26 6.55 30.33
CA GLU A 18 -0.03 6.15 30.89
C GLU A 18 -1.10 5.95 29.81
N SER A 19 -1.09 6.72 28.74
CA SER A 19 -2.09 6.66 27.66
C SER A 19 -1.58 5.97 26.39
N CYS A 20 -0.27 5.71 26.27
CA CYS A 20 0.38 5.19 25.08
C CYS A 20 -0.29 3.92 24.53
N ARG A 21 -0.55 2.93 25.39
CA ARG A 21 -1.18 1.66 24.98
C ARG A 21 -2.59 1.87 24.42
N ALA A 22 -3.40 2.70 25.09
CA ALA A 22 -4.76 3.01 24.64
C ALA A 22 -4.73 3.83 23.34
N ALA A 23 -3.83 4.80 23.23
CA ALA A 23 -3.63 5.59 22.02
C ALA A 23 -3.17 4.72 20.85
N PHE A 24 -2.31 3.72 21.07
CA PHE A 24 -1.89 2.81 20.01
C PHE A 24 -3.02 1.89 19.54
N ALA A 25 -3.93 1.47 20.44
CA ALA A 25 -5.14 0.77 20.03
C ALA A 25 -6.04 1.65 19.12
N ASP A 26 -6.11 2.96 19.40
CA ASP A 26 -6.80 3.92 18.51
C ASP A 26 -6.08 4.06 17.16
N VAL A 27 -4.74 4.03 17.15
CA VAL A 27 -3.94 3.99 15.89
C VAL A 27 -4.31 2.76 15.07
N MET A 28 -4.30 1.57 15.67
CA MET A 28 -4.64 0.33 14.97
C MET A 28 -6.06 0.38 14.38
N ARG A 29 -7.03 0.89 15.13
CA ARG A 29 -8.42 1.01 14.68
C ARG A 29 -8.57 2.02 13.54
N THR A 30 -7.90 3.16 13.63
CA THR A 30 -8.02 4.25 12.66
C THR A 30 -7.26 3.98 11.37
N TYR A 31 -6.03 3.46 11.48
CA TYR A 31 -5.13 3.27 10.35
C TYR A 31 -5.12 1.83 9.81
N GLY A 32 -5.67 0.87 10.55
CA GLY A 32 -5.72 -0.53 10.13
C GLY A 32 -6.38 -0.73 8.76
N PRO A 33 -7.64 -0.33 8.56
CA PRO A 33 -8.32 -0.52 7.29
C PRO A 33 -7.60 0.09 6.08
N PRO A 34 -7.17 1.37 6.10
CA PRO A 34 -6.46 1.96 4.95
C PRO A 34 -5.09 1.32 4.69
N LEU A 35 -4.34 0.97 5.74
CA LEU A 35 -3.06 0.25 5.59
C LEU A 35 -3.27 -1.15 5.03
N TYR A 36 -4.30 -1.87 5.49
CA TYR A 36 -4.67 -3.17 4.93
C TYR A 36 -4.94 -3.08 3.43
N HIS A 37 -5.78 -2.14 3.00
CA HIS A 37 -6.07 -1.95 1.58
C HIS A 37 -4.83 -1.54 0.77
N GLN A 38 -3.93 -0.75 1.35
CA GLN A 38 -2.68 -0.40 0.71
C GLN A 38 -1.78 -1.63 0.52
N ILE A 39 -1.58 -2.42 1.58
CA ILE A 39 -0.80 -3.66 1.54
C ILE A 39 -1.43 -4.63 0.53
N ARG A 40 -2.76 -4.80 0.58
CA ARG A 40 -3.51 -5.71 -0.30
C ARG A 40 -3.35 -5.37 -1.79
N ARG A 41 -3.17 -4.09 -2.12
CA ARG A 41 -2.85 -3.66 -3.50
C ARG A 41 -1.40 -3.96 -3.93
N ILE A 42 -0.52 -4.23 -2.98
CA ILE A 42 0.89 -4.57 -3.25
C ILE A 42 1.08 -6.09 -3.29
N VAL A 43 0.52 -6.80 -2.30
CA VAL A 43 0.56 -8.26 -2.21
C VAL A 43 -0.77 -8.86 -2.66
N GLN A 44 -0.76 -10.11 -3.11
CA GLN A 44 -1.90 -10.66 -3.86
C GLN A 44 -2.91 -11.39 -2.99
N THR A 45 -2.52 -11.91 -1.82
CA THR A 45 -3.39 -12.70 -0.97
C THR A 45 -3.89 -11.93 0.25
N HIS A 46 -5.05 -12.31 0.78
CA HIS A 46 -5.58 -11.76 2.02
C HIS A 46 -4.71 -12.14 3.22
N GLU A 47 -4.25 -13.39 3.25
CA GLU A 47 -3.42 -13.92 4.33
C GLU A 47 -2.11 -13.16 4.45
N ASP A 48 -1.40 -12.94 3.33
CA ASP A 48 -0.18 -12.13 3.31
C ASP A 48 -0.44 -10.68 3.75
N ALA A 49 -1.59 -10.11 3.34
CA ALA A 49 -1.92 -8.74 3.71
C ALA A 49 -2.21 -8.60 5.21
N ASP A 50 -2.89 -9.56 5.83
CA ASP A 50 -3.14 -9.59 7.26
C ASP A 50 -1.84 -9.76 8.06
N ASP A 51 -0.98 -10.67 7.64
CA ASP A 51 0.32 -10.90 8.28
C ASP A 51 1.21 -9.65 8.19
N LEU A 52 1.26 -9.01 7.04
CA LEU A 52 2.05 -7.79 6.83
C LEU A 52 1.48 -6.59 7.60
N LEU A 53 0.16 -6.49 7.73
CA LEU A 53 -0.47 -5.47 8.57
C LEU A 53 -0.10 -5.67 10.04
N GLN A 54 -0.19 -6.89 10.55
CA GLN A 54 0.22 -7.22 11.92
C GLN A 54 1.71 -6.88 12.13
N ASN A 55 2.59 -7.33 11.23
CA ASN A 55 4.02 -7.02 11.29
C ASN A 55 4.30 -5.52 11.25
N THR A 56 3.53 -4.77 10.46
CA THR A 56 3.62 -3.31 10.39
C THR A 56 3.32 -2.68 11.75
N PHE A 57 2.25 -3.08 12.40
CA PHE A 57 1.89 -2.55 13.72
C PHE A 57 2.87 -3.00 14.82
N VAL A 58 3.37 -4.24 14.78
CA VAL A 58 4.41 -4.69 15.72
C VAL A 58 5.66 -3.82 15.57
N LYS A 59 6.12 -3.56 14.35
CA LYS A 59 7.28 -2.69 14.10
C LYS A 59 6.99 -1.25 14.48
N ALA A 60 5.80 -0.74 14.22
CA ALA A 60 5.39 0.59 14.63
C ALA A 60 5.44 0.73 16.16
N TRP A 61 4.94 -0.24 16.90
CA TRP A 61 5.02 -0.27 18.35
C TRP A 61 6.47 -0.29 18.86
N GLN A 62 7.29 -1.16 18.30
CA GLN A 62 8.71 -1.28 18.68
C GLN A 62 9.54 -0.03 18.38
N ASN A 63 9.15 0.73 17.36
CA ASN A 63 9.85 1.95 16.94
C ASN A 63 9.13 3.24 17.33
N LEU A 64 8.12 3.15 18.20
CA LEU A 64 7.30 4.30 18.57
C LEU A 64 8.12 5.40 19.29
N GLU A 65 9.11 5.03 20.08
CA GLU A 65 10.03 5.95 20.75
C GLU A 65 10.85 6.80 19.78
N TYR A 66 11.10 6.31 18.56
CA TYR A 66 11.82 7.02 17.50
C TYR A 66 10.92 7.91 16.65
N PHE A 67 9.60 7.83 16.85
CA PHE A 67 8.65 8.71 16.17
C PHE A 67 8.69 10.12 16.78
N ARG A 68 9.51 11.00 16.17
CA ARG A 68 9.72 12.38 16.65
C ARG A 68 8.56 13.33 16.30
N GLY A 69 7.69 12.94 15.37
CA GLY A 69 6.61 13.81 14.87
C GLY A 69 7.05 14.79 13.79
N ASP A 70 8.27 14.61 13.22
CA ASP A 70 8.76 15.41 12.10
C ASP A 70 7.93 15.16 10.82
N ALA A 71 7.43 13.95 10.68
CA ALA A 71 6.46 13.58 9.66
C ALA A 71 5.10 13.30 10.30
N LYS A 72 4.04 13.29 9.48
CA LYS A 72 2.72 12.85 9.92
C LYS A 72 2.75 11.38 10.33
N LEU A 73 1.96 11.01 11.34
CA LEU A 73 1.83 9.63 11.78
C LEU A 73 1.35 8.72 10.63
N SER A 74 0.38 9.19 9.84
CA SER A 74 -0.08 8.49 8.62
C SER A 74 1.07 8.20 7.66
N THR A 75 1.88 9.19 7.30
CA THR A 75 3.02 9.04 6.38
C THR A 75 4.04 8.03 6.93
N TRP A 76 4.31 8.07 8.24
CA TRP A 76 5.23 7.14 8.88
C TRP A 76 4.73 5.69 8.84
N LEU A 77 3.44 5.47 9.13
CA LEU A 77 2.80 4.15 9.07
C LEU A 77 2.73 3.61 7.62
N HIS A 78 2.33 4.46 6.67
CA HIS A 78 2.32 4.09 5.24
C HIS A 78 3.71 3.70 4.74
N LYS A 79 4.75 4.42 5.14
CA LYS A 79 6.14 4.07 4.82
C LYS A 79 6.52 2.69 5.36
N MET A 80 6.15 2.38 6.61
CA MET A 80 6.40 1.07 7.19
C MET A 80 5.68 -0.03 6.42
N ALA A 81 4.39 0.14 6.15
CA ALA A 81 3.58 -0.84 5.43
C ALA A 81 4.12 -1.14 4.01
N ILE A 82 4.50 -0.10 3.27
CA ILE A 82 5.11 -0.26 1.95
C ILE A 82 6.44 -0.99 2.04
N ASN A 83 7.31 -0.60 2.98
CA ASN A 83 8.62 -1.24 3.14
C ASN A 83 8.50 -2.73 3.52
N GLU A 84 7.54 -3.09 4.39
CA GLU A 84 7.26 -4.49 4.72
C GLU A 84 6.78 -5.26 3.50
N SER A 85 5.83 -4.69 2.74
CA SER A 85 5.28 -5.32 1.54
C SER A 85 6.35 -5.52 0.46
N LEU A 86 7.18 -4.51 0.20
CA LEU A 86 8.27 -4.63 -0.78
C LEU A 86 9.35 -5.64 -0.34
N SER A 87 9.65 -5.67 0.97
CA SER A 87 10.60 -6.63 1.53
C SER A 87 10.06 -8.06 1.43
N TYR A 88 8.76 -8.24 1.65
CA TYR A 88 8.08 -9.52 1.45
C TYR A 88 8.17 -9.98 -0.01
N LEU A 89 7.77 -9.14 -0.97
CA LEU A 89 7.86 -9.47 -2.40
C LEU A 89 9.28 -9.79 -2.86
N ALA A 90 10.29 -9.08 -2.34
CA ALA A 90 11.69 -9.37 -2.65
C ALA A 90 12.16 -10.73 -2.09
N ARG A 91 11.59 -11.16 -0.95
CA ARG A 91 11.86 -12.51 -0.40
C ARG A 91 11.18 -13.60 -1.21
N GLU A 92 9.92 -13.41 -1.57
CA GLU A 92 9.17 -14.37 -2.36
C GLU A 92 9.79 -14.58 -3.74
N ARG A 93 10.23 -13.51 -4.40
CA ARG A 93 10.98 -13.66 -5.67
C ARG A 93 12.26 -14.46 -5.53
N ARG A 94 13.02 -14.26 -4.44
CA ARG A 94 14.22 -15.05 -4.21
C ARG A 94 13.90 -16.51 -3.97
N ARG A 95 12.83 -16.83 -3.26
CA ARG A 95 12.37 -18.20 -3.07
C ARG A 95 11.93 -18.84 -4.39
N ALA A 96 11.16 -18.11 -5.17
CA ALA A 96 10.69 -18.56 -6.47
C ALA A 96 11.83 -18.77 -7.48
N SER A 97 12.85 -17.93 -7.49
CA SER A 97 14.02 -18.11 -8.36
C SER A 97 14.89 -19.31 -7.98
N LEU A 98 14.73 -19.84 -6.77
CA LEU A 98 15.40 -21.06 -6.31
C LEU A 98 14.59 -22.33 -6.61
N SER A 99 13.29 -22.23 -6.84
CA SER A 99 12.41 -23.30 -7.29
C SER A 99 12.07 -23.07 -8.77
N LEU A 100 12.80 -23.78 -9.64
CA LEU A 100 12.62 -23.76 -11.11
C LEU A 100 11.33 -24.51 -11.48
N ASP A 101 10.16 -23.97 -11.19
CA ASP A 101 8.92 -24.33 -11.91
C ASP A 101 7.74 -23.39 -11.54
N ASP A 102 6.95 -23.07 -12.57
CA ASP A 102 5.58 -22.49 -12.51
C ASP A 102 5.37 -21.09 -11.89
N GLN A 103 5.54 -20.00 -12.67
CA GLN A 103 5.13 -18.66 -12.20
C GLN A 103 4.35 -17.76 -13.17
N GLU A 104 3.89 -18.22 -14.31
CA GLU A 104 3.12 -17.35 -15.19
C GLU A 104 1.59 -17.36 -14.91
N SER A 105 1.09 -18.35 -14.19
CA SER A 105 -0.35 -18.56 -13.99
C SER A 105 -0.96 -17.96 -12.72
N ALA A 106 -0.15 -17.55 -11.74
CA ALA A 106 -0.67 -17.13 -10.43
C ALA A 106 -1.29 -15.71 -10.40
N LEU A 107 -0.88 -14.83 -11.33
CA LEU A 107 -1.33 -13.44 -11.34
C LEU A 107 -2.79 -13.26 -11.77
N ILE A 108 -3.32 -14.14 -12.63
CA ILE A 108 -4.67 -14.00 -13.19
C ILE A 108 -5.72 -14.52 -12.22
N ASN A 109 -5.45 -15.58 -11.46
CA ASN A 109 -6.42 -16.23 -10.58
C ASN A 109 -6.75 -15.46 -9.29
N THR A 110 -5.92 -14.49 -8.89
CA THR A 110 -6.14 -13.74 -7.64
C THR A 110 -7.12 -12.57 -7.80
N ILE A 111 -7.36 -12.13 -9.05
CA ILE A 111 -8.31 -11.04 -9.35
C ILE A 111 -9.77 -11.51 -9.22
N GLU A 112 -10.02 -12.82 -9.44
CA GLU A 112 -11.38 -13.38 -9.41
C GLU A 112 -11.93 -13.61 -7.99
N SER A 113 -11.09 -13.74 -6.97
CA SER A 113 -11.54 -14.04 -5.61
C SER A 113 -12.01 -12.84 -4.77
N ASP A 114 -11.76 -11.61 -5.22
CA ASP A 114 -12.23 -10.38 -4.55
C ASP A 114 -13.60 -9.89 -5.08
N THR A 115 -14.39 -10.76 -5.70
CA THR A 115 -15.69 -10.41 -6.28
C THR A 115 -16.83 -10.41 -5.27
N GLU A 116 -16.72 -9.65 -4.20
CA GLU A 116 -17.87 -9.15 -3.44
C GLU A 116 -18.11 -7.66 -3.70
N ILE A 117 -18.04 -7.19 -4.94
CA ILE A 117 -18.45 -5.84 -5.30
C ILE A 117 -19.35 -5.90 -6.52
N ASP A 118 -20.62 -5.63 -6.21
CA ASP A 118 -21.72 -5.26 -7.09
C ASP A 118 -21.26 -4.65 -8.43
N GLY A 119 -21.55 -5.37 -9.51
CA GLY A 119 -21.95 -5.00 -10.87
C GLY A 119 -21.30 -3.84 -11.62
N ASP A 120 -20.27 -3.15 -11.16
CA ASP A 120 -19.64 -2.07 -11.93
C ASP A 120 -18.52 -2.62 -12.83
N ARG A 121 -18.88 -2.90 -14.09
CA ARG A 121 -17.96 -3.33 -15.16
C ARG A 121 -16.76 -2.38 -15.27
N ALA A 122 -16.96 -1.08 -15.09
CA ALA A 122 -15.88 -0.09 -15.16
C ALA A 122 -14.87 -0.26 -14.02
N ALA A 123 -15.34 -0.56 -12.80
CA ALA A 123 -14.46 -0.81 -11.66
C ALA A 123 -13.65 -2.10 -11.83
N LEU A 124 -14.25 -3.15 -12.40
CA LEU A 124 -13.55 -4.39 -12.72
C LEU A 124 -12.47 -4.15 -13.78
N LEU A 125 -12.82 -3.45 -14.85
CA LEU A 125 -11.91 -3.13 -15.95
C LEU A 125 -10.72 -2.30 -15.47
N LEU A 126 -10.96 -1.30 -14.61
CA LEU A 126 -9.88 -0.52 -13.98
C LEU A 126 -8.96 -1.41 -13.15
N ARG A 127 -9.49 -2.35 -12.35
CA ARG A 127 -8.67 -3.27 -11.55
C ARG A 127 -7.78 -4.15 -12.43
N GLN A 128 -8.32 -4.68 -13.53
CA GLN A 128 -7.56 -5.48 -14.48
C GLN A 128 -6.47 -4.64 -15.16
N ALA A 129 -6.79 -3.42 -15.59
CA ALA A 129 -5.83 -2.49 -16.17
C ALA A 129 -4.68 -2.16 -15.21
N VAL A 130 -5.01 -1.89 -13.94
CA VAL A 130 -3.99 -1.63 -12.89
C VAL A 130 -3.14 -2.86 -12.63
N ALA A 131 -3.73 -4.06 -12.60
CA ALA A 131 -2.99 -5.31 -12.40
C ALA A 131 -1.99 -5.60 -13.54
N SER A 132 -2.30 -5.20 -14.78
CA SER A 132 -1.42 -5.36 -15.94
C SER A 132 -0.21 -4.41 -15.95
N LEU A 133 -0.19 -3.37 -15.10
CA LEU A 133 0.92 -2.43 -15.03
C LEU A 133 2.21 -3.10 -14.52
N PRO A 134 3.38 -2.67 -15.03
CA PRO A 134 4.66 -3.00 -14.39
C PRO A 134 4.65 -2.57 -12.93
N GLU A 135 5.24 -3.38 -12.07
CA GLU A 135 5.17 -3.25 -10.61
C GLU A 135 5.46 -1.84 -10.08
N LYS A 136 6.54 -1.21 -10.57
CA LYS A 136 6.89 0.16 -10.15
C LYS A 136 5.82 1.18 -10.55
N GLN A 137 5.22 1.04 -11.73
CA GLN A 137 4.15 1.93 -12.20
C GLN A 137 2.87 1.67 -11.41
N ARG A 138 2.53 0.41 -11.14
CA ARG A 138 1.39 0.02 -10.32
C ARG A 138 1.49 0.55 -8.90
N LEU A 139 2.67 0.44 -8.27
CA LEU A 139 2.90 1.00 -6.93
C LEU A 139 2.70 2.51 -6.89
N VAL A 140 3.31 3.24 -7.84
CA VAL A 140 3.16 4.70 -7.94
C VAL A 140 1.71 5.10 -8.22
N PHE A 141 1.01 4.37 -9.09
CA PHE A 141 -0.41 4.59 -9.37
C PHE A 141 -1.26 4.39 -8.12
N ASN A 142 -1.08 3.28 -7.40
CA ASN A 142 -1.83 2.97 -6.19
C ASN A 142 -1.64 4.04 -5.11
N MET A 143 -0.40 4.43 -4.83
CA MET A 143 -0.10 5.48 -3.85
C MET A 143 -0.73 6.83 -4.23
N LYS A 144 -0.75 7.17 -5.52
CA LYS A 144 -1.28 8.46 -5.98
C LYS A 144 -2.79 8.47 -6.10
N TYR A 145 -3.38 7.41 -6.67
CA TYR A 145 -4.81 7.35 -6.99
C TYR A 145 -5.65 6.89 -5.80
N TYR A 146 -5.28 5.78 -5.17
CA TYR A 146 -6.07 5.21 -4.07
C TYR A 146 -5.72 5.78 -2.70
N ASP A 147 -4.43 6.06 -2.45
CA ASP A 147 -3.96 6.54 -1.16
C ASP A 147 -3.87 8.08 -1.13
N GLU A 148 -4.13 8.76 -2.26
CA GLU A 148 -4.14 10.23 -2.43
C GLU A 148 -2.85 10.93 -1.94
N MET A 149 -1.72 10.20 -1.93
CA MET A 149 -0.45 10.69 -1.40
C MET A 149 0.12 11.83 -2.24
N LYS A 150 0.80 12.76 -1.57
CA LYS A 150 1.56 13.81 -2.25
C LYS A 150 2.85 13.24 -2.82
N TYR A 151 3.31 13.78 -3.95
CA TYR A 151 4.56 13.31 -4.57
C TYR A 151 5.79 13.47 -3.68
N ASP A 152 5.81 14.47 -2.81
CA ASP A 152 6.89 14.66 -1.84
C ASP A 152 6.92 13.52 -0.81
N GLU A 153 5.75 13.14 -0.27
CA GLU A 153 5.60 11.99 0.64
C GLU A 153 6.00 10.67 -0.04
N MET A 154 5.56 10.46 -1.29
CA MET A 154 5.96 9.31 -2.09
C MET A 154 7.47 9.28 -2.34
N SER A 155 8.08 10.44 -2.59
CA SER A 155 9.52 10.59 -2.79
C SER A 155 10.32 10.18 -1.55
N GLU A 156 9.86 10.57 -0.37
CA GLU A 156 10.45 10.17 0.92
C GLU A 156 10.34 8.65 1.16
N ILE A 157 9.20 8.06 0.81
CA ILE A 157 8.95 6.62 1.00
C ILE A 157 9.78 5.78 0.03
N LEU A 158 9.78 6.15 -1.25
CA LEU A 158 10.35 5.32 -2.33
C LEU A 158 11.81 5.66 -2.65
N GLY A 159 12.36 6.75 -2.10
CA GLY A 159 13.69 7.23 -2.45
C GLY A 159 13.82 7.63 -3.92
N THR A 160 12.72 8.03 -4.55
CA THR A 160 12.63 8.34 -5.98
C THR A 160 12.26 9.80 -6.17
N SER A 161 12.89 10.51 -7.10
CA SER A 161 12.61 11.94 -7.31
C SER A 161 11.16 12.21 -7.73
N VAL A 162 10.62 13.34 -7.31
CA VAL A 162 9.26 13.80 -7.64
C VAL A 162 9.03 13.81 -9.17
N GLY A 163 10.03 14.23 -9.94
CA GLY A 163 9.96 14.22 -11.39
C GLY A 163 9.79 12.82 -11.99
N ALA A 164 10.56 11.86 -11.48
CA ALA A 164 10.46 10.46 -11.90
C ALA A 164 9.11 9.83 -11.49
N LEU A 165 8.59 10.17 -10.31
CA LEU A 165 7.27 9.71 -9.85
C LEU A 165 6.14 10.25 -10.73
N LYS A 166 6.18 11.55 -11.08
CA LYS A 166 5.20 12.15 -12.00
C LYS A 166 5.24 11.49 -13.39
N ALA A 167 6.43 11.25 -13.92
CA ALA A 167 6.59 10.54 -15.20
C ALA A 167 6.04 9.10 -15.12
N SER A 168 6.36 8.38 -14.05
CA SER A 168 5.86 7.01 -13.81
C SER A 168 4.34 6.97 -13.71
N TYR A 169 3.73 7.89 -12.98
CA TYR A 169 2.28 8.02 -12.87
C TYR A 169 1.61 8.30 -14.22
N HIS A 170 2.15 9.26 -14.98
CA HIS A 170 1.64 9.59 -16.31
C HIS A 170 1.70 8.39 -17.27
N LEU A 171 2.80 7.63 -17.26
CA LEU A 171 2.91 6.41 -18.05
C LEU A 171 1.92 5.32 -17.61
N ALA A 172 1.67 5.21 -16.30
CA ALA A 172 0.66 4.30 -15.76
C ALA A 172 -0.74 4.65 -16.26
N VAL A 173 -1.13 5.93 -16.16
CA VAL A 173 -2.44 6.43 -16.63
C VAL A 173 -2.63 6.12 -18.12
N LYS A 174 -1.64 6.46 -18.97
CA LYS A 174 -1.73 6.16 -20.41
C LYS A 174 -1.91 4.68 -20.73
N LYS A 175 -1.27 3.80 -19.97
CA LYS A 175 -1.45 2.34 -20.17
C LYS A 175 -2.83 1.87 -19.72
N ILE A 176 -3.35 2.44 -18.63
CA ILE A 176 -4.71 2.15 -18.17
C ILE A 176 -5.73 2.62 -19.20
N GLU A 177 -5.62 3.85 -19.70
CA GLU A 177 -6.50 4.38 -20.75
C GLU A 177 -6.51 3.45 -21.98
N LYS A 178 -5.33 3.09 -22.47
CA LYS A 178 -5.20 2.17 -23.60
C LYS A 178 -5.83 0.81 -23.31
N PHE A 179 -5.59 0.24 -22.13
CA PHE A 179 -6.19 -1.05 -21.74
C PHE A 179 -7.72 -0.98 -21.74
N VAL A 180 -8.28 0.10 -21.21
CA VAL A 180 -9.74 0.30 -21.16
C VAL A 180 -10.30 0.43 -22.57
N GLU A 181 -9.69 1.25 -23.43
CA GLU A 181 -10.11 1.40 -24.86
C GLU A 181 -10.10 0.07 -25.64
N GLU A 182 -9.17 -0.84 -25.31
CA GLU A 182 -9.05 -2.15 -25.98
C GLU A 182 -10.07 -3.19 -25.45
N HIS A 183 -10.70 -2.93 -24.29
CA HIS A 183 -11.58 -3.92 -23.62
C HIS A 183 -13.01 -3.41 -23.36
N GLU A 184 -13.33 -2.17 -23.75
CA GLU A 184 -14.73 -1.69 -23.81
C GLU A 184 -15.49 -2.32 -24.99
#